data_b45e879ad66e8ea989aa39b1385fb722
#
_entry.id   b45e879ad66e8ea989aa39b1385fb722
#
_cell.length_a   1.000
_cell.length_b   1.000
_cell.length_c   1.000
_cell.angle_alpha   90.00
_cell.angle_beta   90.00
_cell.angle_gamma   90.00
#
_symmetry.space_group_name_H-M   'P 1'
#
loop_
_entity.id
_entity.type
_entity.pdbx_description
1 polymer ?
#
loop_
_entity_poly.entity_id
_entity_poly.type
_entity_poly.pdbx_seq_one_letter_code
_entity_poly.pdbx_strand_id
1 'polypeptide(L)'
;MRLTYDPRKDTENIRRHGVSLKLAAELDWDSALAWIDTRFNYEELRLIALAPESRVLYYVAFVDHLNERRIISLRRATRREVKHYVESI
;
A
#
# COMPACT_ATOMS: atom_id res chain seq x y z
N MET A 1 1.47 -15.23 -1.91
CA MET A 1 2.21 -14.47 -0.87
C MET A 1 1.27 -14.14 0.27
N ARG A 2 1.72 -14.33 1.50
CA ARG A 2 0.88 -14.07 2.67
C ARG A 2 0.95 -12.60 3.07
N LEU A 3 -0.20 -11.98 3.28
CA LEU A 3 -0.27 -10.60 3.77
C LEU A 3 -0.32 -10.60 5.30
N THR A 4 0.49 -9.73 5.91
CA THR A 4 0.51 -9.56 7.35
C THR A 4 0.49 -8.08 7.70
N TYR A 5 0.19 -7.77 8.95
CA TYR A 5 0.25 -6.40 9.47
C TYR A 5 0.26 -6.45 11.00
N ASP A 6 0.76 -5.38 11.60
CA ASP A 6 0.72 -5.20 13.06
C ASP A 6 -0.66 -4.66 13.46
N PRO A 7 -1.41 -5.34 14.35
CA PRO A 7 -2.73 -4.87 14.77
C PRO A 7 -2.74 -3.45 15.33
N ARG A 8 -1.66 -3.04 15.98
CA ARG A 8 -1.58 -1.66 16.51
C ARG A 8 -1.47 -0.65 15.38
N LYS A 9 -0.76 -1.00 14.30
CA LYS A 9 -0.67 -0.15 13.13
C LYS A 9 -1.99 -0.11 12.37
N ASP A 10 -2.75 -1.21 12.40
CA ASP A 10 -4.07 -1.23 11.80
C ASP A 10 -5.02 -0.25 12.50
N THR A 11 -5.04 -0.27 13.83
CA THR A 11 -5.85 0.67 14.62
C THR A 11 -5.48 2.11 14.28
N GLU A 12 -4.19 2.42 14.22
CA GLU A 12 -3.69 3.74 13.87
C GLU A 12 -4.08 4.13 12.45
N ASN A 13 -4.00 3.19 11.52
CA ASN A 13 -4.32 3.44 10.11
C ASN A 13 -5.81 3.77 9.94
N ILE A 14 -6.68 3.05 10.64
CA ILE A 14 -8.12 3.32 10.62
C ILE A 14 -8.38 4.73 11.17
N ARG A 15 -7.72 5.08 12.28
CA ARG A 15 -7.89 6.39 12.89
C ARG A 15 -7.46 7.52 11.94
N ARG A 16 -6.34 7.34 11.24
CA ARG A 16 -5.77 8.40 10.39
C ARG A 16 -6.40 8.46 9.01
N HIS A 17 -6.75 7.32 8.43
CA HIS A 17 -7.15 7.24 7.02
C HIS A 17 -8.53 6.64 6.79
N GLY A 18 -9.17 6.14 7.84
CA GLY A 18 -10.51 5.58 7.73
C GLY A 18 -10.59 4.23 7.06
N VAL A 19 -9.46 3.56 6.83
CA VAL A 19 -9.42 2.23 6.20
C VAL A 19 -8.54 1.29 7.01
N SER A 20 -8.92 0.02 7.02
CA SER A 20 -8.15 -1.03 7.67
C SER A 20 -7.05 -1.55 6.74
N LEU A 21 -5.92 -1.96 7.32
CA LEU A 21 -4.85 -2.63 6.57
C LEU A 21 -5.33 -3.96 5.97
N LYS A 22 -6.42 -4.52 6.48
CA LYS A 22 -7.05 -5.74 5.93
C LYS A 22 -7.48 -5.55 4.48
N LEU A 23 -7.77 -4.32 4.07
CA LEU A 23 -8.17 -4.01 2.70
C LEU A 23 -7.09 -4.43 1.69
N ALA A 24 -5.84 -4.55 2.11
CA ALA A 24 -4.75 -4.96 1.24
C ALA A 24 -5.02 -6.33 0.58
N ALA A 25 -5.80 -7.19 1.22
CA ALA A 25 -6.16 -8.50 0.65
C ALA A 25 -7.11 -8.36 -0.55
N GLU A 26 -7.79 -7.22 -0.68
CA GLU A 26 -8.75 -6.97 -1.76
C GLU A 26 -8.16 -6.18 -2.92
N LEU A 27 -6.93 -5.67 -2.77
CA LEU A 27 -6.30 -4.87 -3.81
C LEU A 27 -5.92 -5.75 -5.01
N ASP A 28 -6.05 -5.16 -6.20
CA ASP A 28 -5.58 -5.82 -7.43
C ASP A 28 -4.08 -5.54 -7.58
N TRP A 29 -3.28 -6.39 -6.95
CA TRP A 29 -1.82 -6.25 -6.96
C TRP A 29 -1.22 -6.46 -8.35
N ASP A 30 -1.89 -7.24 -9.20
CA ASP A 30 -1.40 -7.47 -10.56
C ASP A 30 -1.48 -6.22 -11.42
N SER A 31 -2.38 -5.32 -11.09
CA SER A 31 -2.52 -4.03 -11.78
C SER A 31 -1.81 -2.89 -11.06
N ALA A 32 -1.03 -3.19 -10.03
CA ALA A 32 -0.37 -2.16 -9.23
C ALA A 32 0.83 -1.56 -9.95
N LEU A 33 1.04 -0.27 -9.70
CA LEU A 33 2.28 0.42 -10.04
C LEU A 33 3.09 0.54 -8.76
N ALA A 34 4.29 -0.03 -8.72
CA ALA A 34 5.08 -0.09 -7.49
C ALA A 34 6.48 0.49 -7.69
N TRP A 35 7.05 1.05 -6.61
CA TRP A 35 8.41 1.57 -6.62
C TRP A 35 9.02 1.48 -5.23
N ILE A 36 10.35 1.62 -5.18
CA ILE A 36 11.08 1.64 -3.91
C ILE A 36 10.90 3.00 -3.25
N ASP A 37 10.55 2.99 -1.96
CA ASP A 37 10.42 4.22 -1.18
C ASP A 37 11.81 4.69 -0.73
N THR A 38 12.32 5.73 -1.38
CA THR A 38 13.65 6.28 -1.11
C THR A 38 13.61 7.56 -0.28
N ARG A 39 12.44 7.95 0.23
CA ARG A 39 12.30 9.23 0.97
C ARG A 39 13.09 9.24 2.28
N PHE A 40 13.28 8.07 2.88
CA PHE A 40 14.00 7.93 4.14
C PHE A 40 14.97 6.75 4.04
N ASN A 41 15.94 6.73 4.93
CA ASN A 41 16.87 5.60 5.04
C ASN A 41 16.27 4.57 6.00
N TYR A 42 15.46 3.67 5.47
CA TYR A 42 14.84 2.60 6.26
C TYR A 42 15.83 1.46 6.49
N GLU A 43 15.70 0.76 7.60
CA GLU A 43 16.52 -0.43 7.89
C GLU A 43 16.19 -1.59 6.96
N GLU A 44 14.99 -1.64 6.42
CA GLU A 44 14.56 -2.65 5.46
C GLU A 44 14.02 -1.97 4.20
N LEU A 45 14.02 -2.69 3.10
CA LEU A 45 13.55 -2.17 1.82
C LEU A 45 12.02 -1.96 1.89
N ARG A 46 11.62 -0.71 1.85
CA ARG A 46 10.20 -0.32 1.86
C ARG A 46 9.74 -0.01 0.45
N LEU A 47 8.59 -0.54 0.09
CA LEU A 47 7.98 -0.36 -1.22
C LEU A 47 6.68 0.41 -1.09
N ILE A 48 6.35 1.12 -2.17
CA ILE A 48 5.06 1.81 -2.31
C ILE A 48 4.38 1.23 -3.54
N ALA A 49 3.07 1.05 -3.47
CA ALA A 49 2.28 0.68 -4.63
C ALA A 49 1.02 1.52 -4.71
N LEU A 50 0.63 1.84 -5.94
CA LEU A 50 -0.70 2.35 -6.25
C LEU A 50 -1.48 1.18 -6.82
N ALA A 51 -2.49 0.71 -6.11
CA ALA A 51 -3.22 -0.49 -6.46
C ALA A 51 -4.73 -0.25 -6.40
N PRO A 52 -5.48 -0.70 -7.41
CA PRO A 52 -6.92 -0.48 -7.42
C PRO A 52 -7.68 -1.55 -6.64
N GLU A 53 -8.82 -1.14 -6.09
CA GLU A 53 -9.86 -2.03 -5.59
C GLU A 53 -11.18 -1.43 -6.06
N SER A 54 -11.91 -2.17 -6.87
CA SER A 54 -13.11 -1.67 -7.51
C SER A 54 -12.79 -0.38 -8.30
N ARG A 55 -13.41 0.75 -7.97
CA ARG A 55 -13.18 2.02 -8.67
C ARG A 55 -12.30 2.98 -7.90
N VAL A 56 -11.66 2.51 -6.84
CA VAL A 56 -10.85 3.34 -5.97
C VAL A 56 -9.40 2.91 -6.08
N LEU A 57 -8.51 3.89 -6.19
CA LEU A 57 -7.07 3.64 -6.16
C LEU A 57 -6.55 3.89 -4.76
N TYR A 58 -5.70 2.98 -4.28
CA TYR A 58 -5.10 3.06 -2.95
C TYR A 58 -3.60 3.18 -3.04
N TYR A 59 -3.06 3.91 -2.09
CA TYR A 59 -1.62 4.07 -1.88
C TYR A 59 -1.26 3.18 -0.69
N VAL A 60 -0.38 2.20 -0.92
CA VAL A 60 -0.02 1.21 0.10
C VAL A 60 1.50 1.15 0.27
N ALA A 61 1.95 1.20 1.53
CA ALA A 61 3.36 1.02 1.88
C ALA A 61 3.52 -0.36 2.49
N PHE A 62 4.55 -1.09 2.08
CA PHE A 62 4.74 -2.46 2.51
C PHE A 62 6.20 -2.89 2.42
N VAL A 63 6.51 -4.00 3.11
CA VAL A 63 7.83 -4.65 3.07
C VAL A 63 7.61 -6.11 2.69
N ASP A 64 8.34 -6.57 1.69
CA ASP A 64 8.32 -7.97 1.28
C ASP A 64 9.51 -8.70 1.91
N HIS A 65 9.25 -9.85 2.50
CA HIS A 65 10.28 -10.72 3.04
C HIS A 65 9.87 -12.18 2.83
N LEU A 66 10.63 -12.89 2.02
CA LEU A 66 10.31 -14.27 1.64
C LEU A 66 8.92 -14.34 1.02
N ASN A 67 8.04 -15.16 1.56
CA ASN A 67 6.67 -15.33 1.07
C ASN A 67 5.65 -14.45 1.81
N GLU A 68 6.13 -13.42 2.49
CA GLU A 68 5.28 -12.57 3.31
C GLU A 68 5.37 -11.12 2.86
N ARG A 69 4.22 -10.47 2.78
CA ARG A 69 4.12 -9.03 2.51
C ARG A 69 3.51 -8.37 3.73
N ARG A 70 4.31 -7.57 4.43
CA ARG A 70 3.85 -6.86 5.63
C ARG A 70 3.35 -5.48 5.23
N ILE A 71 2.07 -5.24 5.47
CA ILE A 71 1.44 -3.97 5.14
C ILE A 71 1.73 -2.97 6.25
N ILE A 72 2.27 -1.81 5.89
CA ILE A 72 2.69 -0.77 6.82
C ILE A 72 1.62 0.31 6.94
N SER A 73 1.11 0.79 5.80
CA SER A 73 0.07 1.81 5.79
C SER A 73 -0.74 1.71 4.50
N LEU A 74 -1.97 2.21 4.55
CA LEU A 74 -2.91 2.12 3.43
C LEU A 74 -3.85 3.32 3.49
N ARG A 75 -3.98 4.03 2.38
CA ARG A 75 -4.89 5.16 2.27
C ARG A 75 -5.37 5.30 0.83
N ARG A 76 -6.43 6.06 0.62
CA ARG A 76 -6.84 6.40 -0.73
C ARG A 76 -5.76 7.24 -1.39
N ALA A 77 -5.58 7.04 -2.68
CA ALA A 77 -4.65 7.83 -3.48
C ALA A 77 -5.16 9.27 -3.62
N THR A 78 -4.22 10.21 -3.70
CA THR A 78 -4.52 11.60 -4.02
C THR A 78 -4.82 11.74 -5.51
N ARG A 79 -5.36 12.91 -5.92
CA ARG A 79 -5.58 13.19 -7.34
C ARG A 79 -4.30 13.11 -8.16
N ARG A 80 -3.19 13.60 -7.59
CA ARG A 80 -1.88 13.54 -8.25
C ARG A 80 -1.43 12.11 -8.45
N GLU A 81 -1.65 11.26 -7.45
CA GLU A 81 -1.31 9.84 -7.53
C GLU A 81 -2.16 9.11 -8.55
N VAL A 82 -3.46 9.41 -8.60
CA VAL A 82 -4.36 8.84 -9.61
C VAL A 82 -3.87 9.22 -11.01
N LYS A 83 -3.54 10.49 -11.22
CA LYS A 83 -3.02 10.96 -12.50
C LYS A 83 -1.74 10.22 -12.89
N HIS A 84 -0.82 10.08 -11.95
CA HIS A 84 0.44 9.35 -12.16
C HIS A 84 0.17 7.91 -12.57
N TYR A 85 -0.75 7.25 -11.87
CA TYR A 85 -1.12 5.86 -12.16
C TYR A 85 -1.69 5.73 -13.57
N VAL A 86 -2.65 6.57 -13.90
CA VAL A 86 -3.31 6.53 -15.22
C VAL A 86 -2.32 6.78 -16.34
N GLU A 87 -1.39 7.71 -16.16
CA GLU A 87 -0.37 8.01 -17.17
C GLU A 87 0.68 6.93 -17.31
N SER A 88 0.80 6.04 -16.34
CA SER A 88 1.83 5.00 -16.30
C SER A 88 1.35 3.63 -16.76
N ILE A 89 0.05 3.46 -16.97
CA ILE A 89 -0.51 2.17 -17.41
C ILE A 89 -0.72 2.11 -18.91
#